data_88cb7be6c367c446af019e83cf381aa7
#
_entry.id   88cb7be6c367c446af019e83cf381aa7
#
_cell.length_a   1.000
_cell.length_b   1.000
_cell.length_c   1.000
_cell.angle_alpha   90.00
_cell.angle_beta   90.00
_cell.angle_gamma   90.00
#
_symmetry.space_group_name_H-M   'P 1'
#
loop_
_entity.id
_entity.type
_entity.pdbx_description
1 polymer ?
#
loop_
_entity_poly.entity_id
_entity_poly.type
_entity_poly.pdbx_seq_one_letter_code
_entity_poly.pdbx_strand_id
1 'polypeptide(L)'
;CDSDRSSDLCSSDLGFLRNNNEFSSSLAFDYDVYESFGNFLSWHNDLQFYYNQLYEPRSFTGFSMWTRSRATTKNHNFISIDSWIKPVPGYDFFEPRNEGWKQKTYEYADYGFRFSPDYRNPFLVDVSGQFGYGKKYGRRNYHLELGPRIRFNDHFNMQHEIEFNYAENELGYVTDNDKEGDELKITFGKRDRRNITNTLNTSYIFTNKIALDLRVRHYWMQVEYNDFYTLQKDGTLEPSGYDENEDFSTNIFNLDMTYSWRFAPGSEMTFVWKNAIYKESDESVSDYFRNFERTMSSPYNNSFSLKILYYLDYEQVFKNQKSS
;
A
#
# COMPACT_ATOMS: atom_id res chain seq x y z
N CYS A 1 -20.19 -16.83 14.06
CA CYS A 1 -19.80 -16.91 15.48
C CYS A 1 -20.86 -16.19 16.29
N ASP A 2 -21.54 -16.92 17.17
CA ASP A 2 -22.52 -16.33 18.09
C ASP A 2 -21.83 -15.38 19.07
N SER A 3 -22.43 -14.22 19.27
CA SER A 3 -21.89 -13.08 19.99
C SER A 3 -21.66 -13.27 21.51
N ASP A 4 -21.87 -14.48 22.06
CA ASP A 4 -21.84 -14.68 23.50
C ASP A 4 -20.88 -15.75 24.04
N ARG A 5 -20.02 -16.37 23.23
CA ARG A 5 -18.97 -17.26 23.76
C ARG A 5 -17.72 -17.25 22.90
N SER A 6 -16.66 -16.67 23.46
CA SER A 6 -15.26 -16.76 23.02
C SER A 6 -14.99 -16.16 21.63
N SER A 7 -14.84 -14.87 21.60
CA SER A 7 -14.22 -14.12 20.49
C SER A 7 -12.78 -14.54 20.20
N ASP A 8 -12.20 -15.43 20.99
CA ASP A 8 -10.77 -15.73 20.95
C ASP A 8 -10.38 -16.85 19.99
N LEU A 9 -11.36 -17.58 19.42
CA LEU A 9 -11.08 -18.74 18.55
C LEU A 9 -11.28 -18.51 17.06
N CYS A 10 -11.78 -17.34 16.63
CA CYS A 10 -12.17 -17.16 15.22
C CYS A 10 -11.16 -16.46 14.32
N SER A 11 -10.14 -15.78 14.78
CA SER A 11 -9.27 -15.03 13.86
C SER A 11 -7.79 -14.96 14.21
N SER A 12 -7.39 -15.17 15.44
CA SER A 12 -6.00 -14.96 15.84
C SER A 12 -5.07 -16.15 15.61
N ASP A 13 -5.62 -17.37 15.60
CA ASP A 13 -4.81 -18.59 15.52
C ASP A 13 -4.48 -19.04 14.10
N LEU A 14 -5.19 -18.52 13.09
CA LEU A 14 -5.03 -18.91 11.67
C LEU A 14 -4.50 -17.79 10.76
N GLY A 15 -4.15 -16.63 11.31
CA GLY A 15 -3.70 -15.47 10.56
C GLY A 15 -4.85 -14.51 10.19
N PHE A 16 -4.50 -13.39 9.54
CA PHE A 16 -5.44 -12.36 9.12
C PHE A 16 -6.32 -12.87 7.97
N LEU A 17 -7.61 -13.03 8.22
CA LEU A 17 -8.63 -13.26 7.20
C LEU A 17 -9.22 -11.91 6.81
N ARG A 18 -9.05 -11.52 5.55
CA ARG A 18 -9.61 -10.28 5.02
C ARG A 18 -11.14 -10.30 4.99
N ASN A 19 -11.71 -11.44 4.56
CA ASN A 19 -13.13 -11.71 4.55
C ASN A 19 -13.35 -13.15 5.02
N ASN A 20 -14.43 -13.41 5.71
CA ASN A 20 -14.92 -14.76 5.99
C ASN A 20 -15.89 -15.20 4.88
N ASN A 21 -16.26 -16.47 4.85
CA ASN A 21 -17.25 -17.04 3.92
C ASN A 21 -16.85 -16.95 2.43
N GLU A 22 -15.54 -17.03 2.13
CA GLU A 22 -15.06 -17.08 0.75
C GLU A 22 -14.46 -18.45 0.42
N PHE A 23 -14.69 -18.91 -0.81
CA PHE A 23 -14.04 -20.08 -1.40
C PHE A 23 -13.40 -19.69 -2.73
N SER A 24 -12.08 -19.86 -2.82
CA SER A 24 -11.31 -19.55 -4.00
C SER A 24 -10.66 -20.81 -4.56
N SER A 25 -10.74 -20.98 -5.87
CA SER A 25 -9.99 -22.00 -6.61
C SER A 25 -9.04 -21.30 -7.58
N SER A 26 -7.81 -21.78 -7.68
CA SER A 26 -6.83 -21.25 -8.62
C SER A 26 -6.17 -22.35 -9.43
N LEU A 27 -5.80 -21.99 -10.66
CA LEU A 27 -4.99 -22.80 -11.55
C LEU A 27 -3.82 -21.93 -12.02
N ALA A 28 -2.60 -22.42 -11.82
CA ALA A 28 -1.38 -21.70 -12.17
C ALA A 28 -0.54 -22.49 -13.17
N PHE A 29 0.10 -21.75 -14.08
CA PHE A 29 1.08 -22.26 -15.04
C PHE A 29 2.30 -21.36 -14.97
N ASP A 30 3.47 -21.96 -14.78
CA ASP A 30 4.73 -21.25 -14.73
C ASP A 30 5.64 -21.80 -15.84
N TYR A 31 6.32 -20.88 -16.55
CA TYR A 31 7.29 -21.23 -17.58
C TYR A 31 8.56 -20.42 -17.38
N ASP A 32 9.63 -21.10 -17.03
CA ASP A 32 10.90 -20.51 -16.65
C ASP A 32 12.03 -20.92 -17.61
N VAL A 33 12.80 -19.92 -18.04
CA VAL A 33 14.03 -20.09 -18.82
C VAL A 33 15.20 -19.60 -17.98
N TYR A 34 16.02 -20.52 -17.50
CA TYR A 34 17.20 -20.23 -16.67
C TYR A 34 18.49 -20.13 -17.48
N GLU A 35 18.50 -20.67 -18.69
CA GLU A 35 19.64 -20.56 -19.59
C GLU A 35 19.64 -19.23 -20.32
N SER A 36 20.81 -18.61 -20.41
CA SER A 36 20.97 -17.32 -21.07
C SER A 36 20.69 -17.44 -22.58
N PHE A 37 19.82 -16.59 -23.10
CA PHE A 37 19.49 -16.51 -24.52
C PHE A 37 19.36 -15.06 -25.00
N GLY A 38 19.77 -14.76 -26.23
CA GLY A 38 19.75 -13.40 -26.76
C GLY A 38 20.39 -12.41 -25.80
N ASN A 39 19.68 -11.40 -25.36
CA ASN A 39 20.12 -10.39 -24.39
C ASN A 39 19.69 -10.68 -22.94
N PHE A 40 19.08 -11.83 -22.67
CA PHE A 40 18.55 -12.18 -21.37
C PHE A 40 19.40 -13.22 -20.65
N LEU A 41 19.51 -13.09 -19.32
CA LEU A 41 20.09 -14.09 -18.42
C LEU A 41 19.04 -15.10 -17.97
N SER A 42 17.82 -14.62 -17.70
CA SER A 42 16.69 -15.44 -17.31
C SER A 42 15.37 -14.81 -17.76
N TRP A 43 14.34 -15.64 -17.91
CA TRP A 43 13.00 -15.20 -18.25
C TRP A 43 11.97 -16.10 -17.53
N HIS A 44 11.02 -15.48 -16.86
CA HIS A 44 10.00 -16.16 -16.07
C HIS A 44 8.62 -15.67 -16.51
N ASN A 45 7.69 -16.59 -16.66
CA ASN A 45 6.31 -16.29 -17.04
C ASN A 45 5.36 -17.02 -16.12
N ASP A 46 4.41 -16.28 -15.60
CA ASP A 46 3.35 -16.79 -14.72
C ASP A 46 2.00 -16.52 -15.39
N LEU A 47 1.10 -17.50 -15.36
CA LEU A 47 -0.29 -17.37 -15.78
C LEU A 47 -1.16 -18.03 -14.72
N GLN A 48 -2.09 -17.28 -14.14
CA GLN A 48 -2.96 -17.78 -13.08
C GLN A 48 -4.41 -17.40 -13.36
N PHE A 49 -5.29 -18.36 -13.10
CA PHE A 49 -6.74 -18.18 -13.16
C PHE A 49 -7.30 -18.32 -11.76
N TYR A 50 -8.24 -17.45 -11.41
CA TYR A 50 -8.92 -17.46 -10.14
C TYR A 50 -10.43 -17.53 -10.35
N TYR A 51 -11.07 -18.47 -9.70
CA TYR A 51 -12.52 -18.59 -9.60
C TYR A 51 -12.92 -18.40 -8.15
N ASN A 52 -13.76 -17.41 -7.88
CA ASN A 52 -14.15 -17.04 -6.53
C ASN A 52 -15.66 -17.16 -6.35
N GLN A 53 -16.08 -17.65 -5.18
CA GLN A 53 -17.46 -17.74 -4.77
C GLN A 53 -17.59 -17.60 -3.25
N LEU A 54 -18.79 -17.29 -2.77
CA LEU A 54 -19.10 -17.47 -1.36
C LEU A 54 -19.12 -18.97 -1.03
N TYR A 55 -18.76 -19.32 0.21
CA TYR A 55 -18.89 -20.68 0.71
C TYR A 55 -20.35 -21.02 0.99
N GLU A 56 -21.09 -20.12 1.67
CA GLU A 56 -22.51 -20.27 2.02
C GLU A 56 -23.26 -18.91 1.98
N PRO A 57 -24.38 -18.79 1.22
CA PRO A 57 -24.82 -19.69 0.15
C PRO A 57 -23.83 -19.68 -1.00
N ARG A 58 -23.65 -20.80 -1.70
CA ARG A 58 -22.74 -20.86 -2.85
C ARG A 58 -23.17 -19.89 -3.93
N SER A 59 -22.44 -18.80 -4.05
CA SER A 59 -22.72 -17.73 -5.00
C SER A 59 -21.45 -17.25 -5.66
N PHE A 60 -21.45 -17.17 -6.99
CA PHE A 60 -20.32 -16.67 -7.77
C PHE A 60 -20.00 -15.21 -7.39
N THR A 61 -18.72 -14.94 -7.08
CA THR A 61 -18.24 -13.58 -6.78
C THR A 61 -17.37 -13.03 -7.90
N GLY A 62 -16.60 -13.86 -8.60
CA GLY A 62 -15.78 -13.38 -9.70
C GLY A 62 -14.88 -14.43 -10.32
N PHE A 63 -14.45 -14.11 -11.54
CA PHE A 63 -13.39 -14.82 -12.24
C PHE A 63 -12.34 -13.82 -12.70
N SER A 64 -11.07 -14.13 -12.52
CA SER A 64 -9.97 -13.28 -12.97
C SER A 64 -8.79 -14.10 -13.48
N MET A 65 -8.00 -13.44 -14.31
CA MET A 65 -6.77 -13.95 -14.89
C MET A 65 -5.64 -12.98 -14.54
N TRP A 66 -4.53 -13.50 -14.06
CA TRP A 66 -3.31 -12.76 -13.82
C TRP A 66 -2.18 -13.32 -14.66
N THR A 67 -1.43 -12.45 -15.30
CA THR A 67 -0.22 -12.80 -16.04
C THR A 67 0.93 -11.94 -15.60
N ARG A 68 2.13 -12.51 -15.58
CA ARG A 68 3.37 -11.77 -15.38
C ARG A 68 4.48 -12.36 -16.24
N SER A 69 5.21 -11.50 -16.92
CA SER A 69 6.44 -11.83 -17.63
C SER A 69 7.56 -10.97 -17.07
N ARG A 70 8.62 -11.59 -16.57
CA ARG A 70 9.78 -10.90 -15.96
C ARG A 70 11.07 -11.45 -16.51
N ALA A 71 12.00 -10.57 -16.82
CA ALA A 71 13.29 -10.93 -17.37
C ALA A 71 14.43 -10.14 -16.73
N THR A 72 15.59 -10.79 -16.60
CA THR A 72 16.84 -10.14 -16.25
C THR A 72 17.74 -10.11 -17.48
N THR A 73 18.20 -8.94 -17.86
CA THR A 73 19.11 -8.77 -19.01
C THR A 73 20.55 -9.11 -18.65
N LYS A 74 21.40 -9.34 -19.67
CA LYS A 74 22.86 -9.54 -19.48
C LYS A 74 23.55 -8.35 -18.82
N ASN A 75 22.95 -7.14 -18.92
CA ASN A 75 23.42 -5.94 -18.22
C ASN A 75 22.81 -5.82 -16.81
N HIS A 76 22.21 -6.88 -16.27
CA HIS A 76 21.60 -6.95 -14.96
C HIS A 76 20.43 -5.97 -14.72
N ASN A 77 19.79 -5.50 -15.79
CA ASN A 77 18.54 -4.76 -15.65
C ASN A 77 17.38 -5.75 -15.51
N PHE A 78 16.46 -5.43 -14.63
CA PHE A 78 15.22 -6.19 -14.45
C PHE A 78 14.06 -5.49 -15.17
N ILE A 79 13.24 -6.28 -15.87
CA ILE A 79 12.05 -5.83 -16.60
C ILE A 79 10.90 -6.75 -16.23
N SER A 80 9.75 -6.19 -15.92
CA SER A 80 8.51 -6.95 -15.68
C SER A 80 7.34 -6.29 -16.39
N ILE A 81 6.46 -7.10 -16.95
CA ILE A 81 5.14 -6.70 -17.46
C ILE A 81 4.12 -7.63 -16.83
N ASP A 82 3.03 -7.10 -16.34
CA ASP A 82 1.97 -7.88 -15.74
C ASP A 82 0.57 -7.38 -16.18
N SER A 83 -0.42 -8.26 -16.05
CA SER A 83 -1.81 -7.87 -16.24
C SER A 83 -2.72 -8.59 -15.25
N TRP A 84 -3.79 -7.90 -14.86
CA TRP A 84 -4.91 -8.46 -14.10
C TRP A 84 -6.20 -8.19 -14.86
N ILE A 85 -6.91 -9.22 -15.27
CA ILE A 85 -8.09 -9.11 -16.12
C ILE A 85 -9.28 -9.81 -15.44
N LYS A 86 -10.38 -9.09 -15.29
CA LYS A 86 -11.70 -9.60 -14.93
C LYS A 86 -12.58 -9.57 -16.17
N PRO A 87 -12.68 -10.69 -16.94
CA PRO A 87 -13.34 -10.68 -18.25
C PRO A 87 -14.86 -10.79 -18.15
N VAL A 88 -15.41 -11.07 -16.97
CA VAL A 88 -16.84 -11.25 -16.71
C VAL A 88 -17.28 -10.46 -15.50
N PRO A 89 -18.54 -9.98 -15.46
CA PRO A 89 -19.08 -9.38 -14.25
C PRO A 89 -19.10 -10.37 -13.09
N GLY A 90 -19.00 -9.84 -11.87
CA GLY A 90 -19.08 -10.59 -10.62
C GLY A 90 -19.95 -9.86 -9.61
N TYR A 91 -19.82 -10.26 -8.34
CA TYR A 91 -20.52 -9.62 -7.24
C TYR A 91 -19.57 -9.44 -6.05
N ASP A 92 -19.67 -8.27 -5.41
CA ASP A 92 -19.06 -7.98 -4.11
C ASP A 92 -20.16 -8.01 -3.04
N PHE A 93 -20.02 -8.89 -2.07
CA PHE A 93 -20.97 -9.06 -0.96
C PHE A 93 -20.53 -8.33 0.31
N PHE A 94 -19.33 -7.75 0.30
CA PHE A 94 -18.73 -7.12 1.47
C PHE A 94 -18.77 -5.60 1.40
N GLU A 95 -18.57 -5.02 0.21
CA GLU A 95 -18.59 -3.56 0.03
C GLU A 95 -19.92 -2.90 0.45
N PRO A 96 -21.11 -3.53 0.27
CA PRO A 96 -22.36 -2.97 0.78
C PRO A 96 -22.46 -2.86 2.32
N ARG A 97 -21.59 -3.55 3.09
CA ARG A 97 -21.51 -3.56 4.55
C ARG A 97 -22.79 -4.01 5.26
N ASN A 98 -23.74 -4.54 4.54
CA ASN A 98 -25.03 -5.01 5.03
C ASN A 98 -25.30 -6.44 4.55
N GLU A 99 -25.67 -7.31 5.48
CA GLU A 99 -25.97 -8.71 5.19
C GLU A 99 -27.14 -8.84 4.19
N GLY A 100 -27.01 -9.78 3.26
CA GLY A 100 -27.99 -10.03 2.21
C GLY A 100 -27.97 -9.03 1.04
N TRP A 101 -27.04 -8.06 1.06
CA TRP A 101 -26.80 -7.16 -0.05
C TRP A 101 -25.56 -7.56 -0.83
N LYS A 102 -25.53 -7.18 -2.11
CA LYS A 102 -24.39 -7.38 -3.02
C LYS A 102 -24.27 -6.23 -3.99
N GLN A 103 -23.07 -5.89 -4.40
CA GLN A 103 -22.81 -4.95 -5.48
C GLN A 103 -22.35 -5.71 -6.71
N LYS A 104 -22.91 -5.43 -7.88
CA LYS A 104 -22.45 -5.97 -9.16
C LYS A 104 -21.15 -5.29 -9.55
N THR A 105 -20.08 -6.08 -9.72
CA THR A 105 -18.80 -5.65 -10.27
C THR A 105 -18.76 -5.94 -11.76
N TYR A 106 -18.02 -5.11 -12.53
CA TYR A 106 -17.99 -5.20 -13.98
C TYR A 106 -16.62 -5.59 -14.49
N GLU A 107 -16.54 -5.86 -15.79
CA GLU A 107 -15.31 -6.19 -16.48
C GLU A 107 -14.26 -5.10 -16.26
N TYR A 108 -13.03 -5.52 -16.02
CA TYR A 108 -11.93 -4.62 -15.72
C TYR A 108 -10.62 -5.26 -16.16
N ALA A 109 -9.71 -4.47 -16.70
CA ALA A 109 -8.36 -4.89 -17.03
C ALA A 109 -7.34 -3.89 -16.49
N ASP A 110 -6.26 -4.42 -15.98
CA ASP A 110 -5.14 -3.69 -15.42
C ASP A 110 -3.84 -4.20 -16.03
N TYR A 111 -2.94 -3.29 -16.42
CA TYR A 111 -1.65 -3.58 -17.04
C TYR A 111 -0.55 -2.83 -16.33
N GLY A 112 0.45 -3.56 -15.89
CA GLY A 112 1.59 -3.04 -15.18
C GLY A 112 2.91 -3.24 -15.91
N PHE A 113 3.86 -2.37 -15.62
CA PHE A 113 5.26 -2.54 -16.00
C PHE A 113 6.18 -2.13 -14.86
N ARG A 114 7.37 -2.74 -14.82
CA ARG A 114 8.47 -2.35 -13.92
C ARG A 114 9.78 -2.46 -14.63
N PHE A 115 10.63 -1.48 -14.42
CA PHE A 115 12.01 -1.46 -14.85
C PHE A 115 12.90 -1.08 -13.67
N SER A 116 13.92 -1.92 -13.40
CA SER A 116 14.94 -1.66 -12.38
C SER A 116 16.32 -1.83 -13.01
N PRO A 117 17.15 -0.77 -13.04
CA PRO A 117 18.51 -0.84 -13.55
C PRO A 117 19.42 -1.70 -12.67
N ASP A 118 20.63 -1.96 -13.13
CA ASP A 118 21.66 -2.63 -12.36
C ASP A 118 22.02 -1.85 -11.09
N TYR A 119 21.73 -2.44 -9.91
CA TYR A 119 21.92 -1.82 -8.60
C TYR A 119 23.41 -1.64 -8.19
N ARG A 120 24.36 -2.09 -9.00
CA ARG A 120 25.78 -1.81 -8.81
C ARG A 120 26.13 -0.37 -9.19
N ASN A 121 25.31 0.31 -9.99
CA ASN A 121 25.50 1.70 -10.36
C ASN A 121 25.32 2.62 -9.14
N PRO A 122 26.15 3.68 -9.02
CA PRO A 122 26.03 4.63 -7.90
C PRO A 122 24.77 5.50 -8.00
N PHE A 123 24.24 5.70 -9.20
CA PHE A 123 22.96 6.35 -9.47
C PHE A 123 22.08 5.47 -10.32
N LEU A 124 20.84 5.29 -9.90
CA LEU A 124 19.83 4.57 -10.67
C LEU A 124 18.44 5.12 -10.35
N VAL A 125 17.48 4.80 -11.21
CA VAL A 125 16.06 5.12 -11.02
C VAL A 125 15.24 3.86 -11.30
N ASP A 126 14.58 3.33 -10.28
CA ASP A 126 13.52 2.34 -10.45
C ASP A 126 12.28 3.05 -11.00
N VAL A 127 11.59 2.43 -11.94
CA VAL A 127 10.36 2.94 -12.54
C VAL A 127 9.34 1.84 -12.57
N SER A 128 8.15 2.10 -12.04
CA SER A 128 6.99 1.22 -12.24
C SER A 128 5.76 2.04 -12.59
N GLY A 129 4.85 1.45 -13.34
CA GLY A 129 3.59 2.08 -13.70
C GLY A 129 2.52 1.05 -13.94
N GLN A 130 1.27 1.48 -13.78
CA GLN A 130 0.09 0.63 -13.97
C GLN A 130 -1.05 1.48 -14.55
N PHE A 131 -1.78 0.89 -15.47
CA PHE A 131 -2.97 1.47 -16.06
C PHE A 131 -4.11 0.47 -16.03
N GLY A 132 -5.23 0.88 -15.43
CA GLY A 132 -6.44 0.09 -15.34
C GLY A 132 -7.61 0.73 -16.05
N TYR A 133 -8.46 -0.08 -16.67
CA TYR A 133 -9.63 0.36 -17.39
C TYR A 133 -10.84 -0.57 -17.17
N GLY A 134 -11.99 0.04 -16.83
CA GLY A 134 -13.29 -0.61 -16.75
C GLY A 134 -14.31 0.17 -17.57
N LYS A 135 -14.97 -0.49 -18.52
CA LYS A 135 -15.91 0.18 -19.45
C LYS A 135 -17.11 0.79 -18.72
N LYS A 136 -17.66 0.05 -17.74
CA LYS A 136 -18.82 0.52 -16.97
C LYS A 136 -18.39 1.67 -16.06
N TYR A 137 -19.15 2.74 -16.03
CA TYR A 137 -18.88 4.00 -15.34
C TYR A 137 -17.61 4.74 -15.79
N GLY A 138 -16.88 4.24 -16.81
CA GLY A 138 -15.65 4.87 -17.30
C GLY A 138 -14.49 4.83 -16.32
N ARG A 139 -14.44 3.79 -15.46
CA ARG A 139 -13.40 3.64 -14.44
C ARG A 139 -12.02 3.57 -15.08
N ARG A 140 -11.07 4.36 -14.54
CA ARG A 140 -9.65 4.30 -14.90
C ARG A 140 -8.79 4.39 -13.64
N ASN A 141 -7.70 3.65 -13.64
CA ASN A 141 -6.70 3.73 -12.59
C ASN A 141 -5.34 4.00 -13.23
N TYR A 142 -4.58 4.90 -12.63
CA TYR A 142 -3.20 5.20 -13.02
C TYR A 142 -2.32 5.10 -11.78
N HIS A 143 -1.23 4.40 -11.93
CA HIS A 143 -0.17 4.35 -10.91
C HIS A 143 1.17 4.63 -11.60
N LEU A 144 1.98 5.46 -10.97
CA LEU A 144 3.36 5.73 -11.36
C LEU A 144 4.21 5.80 -10.10
N GLU A 145 5.30 5.05 -10.11
CA GLU A 145 6.31 5.08 -9.06
C GLU A 145 7.68 5.36 -9.67
N LEU A 146 8.40 6.33 -9.10
CA LEU A 146 9.77 6.66 -9.42
C LEU A 146 10.62 6.51 -8.16
N GLY A 147 11.67 5.69 -8.25
CA GLY A 147 12.56 5.38 -7.12
C GLY A 147 14.02 5.77 -7.41
N PRO A 148 14.39 7.08 -7.50
CA PRO A 148 15.77 7.47 -7.59
C PRO A 148 16.56 7.05 -6.36
N ARG A 149 17.71 6.40 -6.60
CA ARG A 149 18.65 5.95 -5.59
C ARG A 149 20.04 6.46 -5.91
N ILE A 150 20.70 7.05 -4.92
CA ILE A 150 22.03 7.62 -5.05
C ILE A 150 22.92 7.08 -3.95
N ARG A 151 24.02 6.45 -4.33
CA ARG A 151 25.13 6.11 -3.42
C ARG A 151 26.27 7.08 -3.69
N PHE A 152 26.37 8.13 -2.86
CA PHE A 152 27.41 9.16 -3.02
C PHE A 152 28.80 8.61 -2.74
N ASN A 153 28.90 7.74 -1.74
CA ASN A 153 30.09 7.00 -1.33
C ASN A 153 29.71 5.85 -0.38
N ASP A 154 30.70 5.18 0.22
CA ASP A 154 30.47 4.08 1.16
C ASP A 154 29.86 4.53 2.51
N HIS A 155 29.82 5.84 2.77
CA HIS A 155 29.27 6.42 3.99
C HIS A 155 27.90 7.02 3.82
N PHE A 156 27.52 7.46 2.61
CA PHE A 156 26.29 8.20 2.38
C PHE A 156 25.50 7.64 1.21
N ASN A 157 24.29 7.21 1.50
CA ASN A 157 23.29 6.81 0.51
C ASN A 157 21.95 7.52 0.73
N MET A 158 21.22 7.70 -0.35
CA MET A 158 19.91 8.32 -0.37
C MET A 158 19.00 7.56 -1.35
N GLN A 159 17.78 7.31 -0.95
CA GLN A 159 16.72 6.77 -1.78
C GLN A 159 15.48 7.65 -1.61
N HIS A 160 14.95 8.13 -2.72
CA HIS A 160 13.67 8.83 -2.75
C HIS A 160 12.69 7.98 -3.55
N GLU A 161 11.49 7.80 -3.02
CA GLU A 161 10.39 7.11 -3.68
C GLU A 161 9.23 8.09 -3.81
N ILE A 162 8.80 8.28 -5.04
CA ILE A 162 7.68 9.16 -5.41
C ILE A 162 6.62 8.27 -6.02
N GLU A 163 5.48 8.18 -5.38
CA GLU A 163 4.34 7.37 -5.82
C GLU A 163 3.15 8.30 -6.11
N PHE A 164 2.57 8.13 -7.28
CA PHE A 164 1.37 8.80 -7.72
C PHE A 164 0.31 7.77 -8.08
N ASN A 165 -0.87 7.86 -7.44
CA ASN A 165 -2.04 7.05 -7.76
C ASN A 165 -3.21 7.97 -8.09
N TYR A 166 -3.90 7.70 -9.18
CA TYR A 166 -5.13 8.37 -9.56
C TYR A 166 -6.18 7.34 -10.01
N ALA A 167 -7.28 7.30 -9.29
CA ALA A 167 -8.44 6.48 -9.62
C ALA A 167 -9.57 7.42 -10.05
N GLU A 168 -9.97 7.33 -11.30
CA GLU A 168 -11.08 8.08 -11.91
C GLU A 168 -12.33 7.21 -11.90
N ASN A 169 -13.46 7.79 -11.48
CA ASN A 169 -14.76 7.12 -11.45
C ASN A 169 -14.76 5.80 -10.61
N GLU A 170 -14.03 5.79 -9.49
CA GLU A 170 -14.07 4.69 -8.55
C GLU A 170 -15.43 4.65 -7.84
N LEU A 171 -16.02 3.46 -7.73
CA LEU A 171 -17.24 3.26 -6.95
C LEU A 171 -16.89 2.78 -5.55
N GLY A 172 -17.54 3.32 -4.54
CA GLY A 172 -17.38 2.89 -3.16
C GLY A 172 -18.62 3.19 -2.32
N TYR A 173 -18.75 2.46 -1.22
CA TYR A 173 -19.78 2.69 -0.21
C TYR A 173 -19.63 4.10 0.39
N VAL A 174 -20.75 4.77 0.63
CA VAL A 174 -20.83 6.06 1.30
C VAL A 174 -21.54 5.92 2.63
N THR A 175 -22.83 5.60 2.61
CA THR A 175 -23.64 5.51 3.81
C THR A 175 -24.82 4.55 3.63
N ASP A 176 -25.36 4.06 4.75
CA ASP A 176 -26.63 3.33 4.86
C ASP A 176 -27.63 4.04 5.80
N ASN A 177 -27.34 5.28 6.17
CA ASN A 177 -28.16 6.05 7.10
C ASN A 177 -29.44 6.62 6.48
N ASP A 178 -29.52 6.65 5.15
CA ASP A 178 -30.71 7.07 4.44
C ASP A 178 -31.81 6.00 4.51
N LYS A 179 -32.95 6.39 5.00
CA LYS A 179 -34.15 5.56 5.02
C LYS A 179 -35.25 6.20 4.18
N GLU A 180 -35.76 5.47 3.21
CA GLU A 180 -36.98 5.83 2.51
C GLU A 180 -38.14 5.03 3.15
N GLY A 181 -38.80 5.60 4.16
CA GLY A 181 -39.74 4.88 5.01
C GLY A 181 -39.01 3.93 5.99
N ASP A 182 -39.38 2.65 6.00
CA ASP A 182 -38.75 1.59 6.81
C ASP A 182 -37.68 0.78 6.04
N GLU A 183 -37.46 1.08 4.73
CA GLU A 183 -36.50 0.36 3.92
C GLU A 183 -35.09 0.94 4.04
N LEU A 184 -34.11 0.05 4.22
CA LEU A 184 -32.69 0.38 4.21
C LEU A 184 -32.26 0.82 2.82
N LYS A 185 -31.69 2.02 2.71
CA LYS A 185 -31.13 2.58 1.49
C LYS A 185 -29.62 2.67 1.61
N ILE A 186 -28.92 1.96 0.75
CA ILE A 186 -27.45 1.96 0.73
C ILE A 186 -26.98 2.87 -0.42
N THR A 187 -26.22 3.90 -0.07
CA THR A 187 -25.70 4.89 -1.01
C THR A 187 -24.26 4.59 -1.36
N PHE A 188 -23.99 4.55 -2.67
CA PHE A 188 -22.65 4.45 -3.26
C PHE A 188 -22.29 5.76 -3.94
N GLY A 189 -21.02 6.13 -3.85
CA GLY A 189 -20.47 7.30 -4.53
C GLY A 189 -19.55 6.90 -5.69
N LYS A 190 -19.66 7.63 -6.80
CA LYS A 190 -18.65 7.63 -7.86
C LYS A 190 -17.71 8.80 -7.61
N ARG A 191 -16.44 8.49 -7.39
CA ARG A 191 -15.45 9.45 -6.92
C ARG A 191 -14.15 9.36 -7.69
N ASP A 192 -13.44 10.47 -7.71
CA ASP A 192 -12.06 10.55 -8.13
C ASP A 192 -11.17 10.60 -6.91
N ARG A 193 -10.15 9.74 -6.88
CA ARG A 193 -9.20 9.65 -5.77
C ARG A 193 -7.79 9.86 -6.27
N ARG A 194 -7.10 10.82 -5.69
CA ARG A 194 -5.69 11.12 -5.96
C ARG A 194 -4.86 10.89 -4.71
N ASN A 195 -3.78 10.12 -4.84
CA ASN A 195 -2.81 9.93 -3.77
C ASN A 195 -1.41 10.29 -4.27
N ILE A 196 -0.67 11.05 -3.47
CA ILE A 196 0.76 11.30 -3.70
C ILE A 196 1.50 10.91 -2.43
N THR A 197 2.47 10.00 -2.58
CA THR A 197 3.36 9.61 -1.49
C THR A 197 4.79 9.97 -1.87
N ASN A 198 5.48 10.70 -0.99
CA ASN A 198 6.90 10.95 -1.08
C ASN A 198 7.58 10.32 0.12
N THR A 199 8.56 9.43 -0.10
CA THR A 199 9.35 8.82 0.96
C THR A 199 10.83 9.03 0.67
N LEU A 200 11.52 9.76 1.53
CA LEU A 200 12.96 9.96 1.48
C LEU A 200 13.61 9.13 2.59
N ASN A 201 14.50 8.23 2.23
CA ASN A 201 15.34 7.48 3.15
C ASN A 201 16.81 7.89 2.91
N THR A 202 17.51 8.24 3.98
CA THR A 202 18.93 8.53 3.94
C THR A 202 19.65 7.82 5.06
N SER A 203 20.88 7.37 4.78
CA SER A 203 21.73 6.76 5.78
C SER A 203 23.13 7.37 5.67
N TYR A 204 23.66 7.83 6.79
CA TYR A 204 25.01 8.37 6.89
C TYR A 204 25.81 7.63 7.96
N ILE A 205 26.91 7.00 7.55
CA ILE A 205 27.83 6.27 8.40
C ILE A 205 29.03 7.18 8.71
N PHE A 206 29.07 7.77 9.90
CA PHE A 206 30.20 8.63 10.33
C PHE A 206 31.48 7.81 10.53
N THR A 207 31.33 6.66 11.19
CA THR A 207 32.39 5.68 11.44
C THR A 207 31.79 4.27 11.47
N ASN A 208 32.63 3.22 11.55
CA ASN A 208 32.15 1.85 11.75
C ASN A 208 31.36 1.64 13.06
N LYS A 209 31.25 2.68 13.90
CA LYS A 209 30.54 2.64 15.20
C LYS A 209 29.38 3.62 15.28
N ILE A 210 29.29 4.58 14.37
CA ILE A 210 28.30 5.68 14.44
C ILE A 210 27.58 5.79 13.12
N ALA A 211 26.26 5.72 13.16
CA ALA A 211 25.37 5.88 11.99
C ALA A 211 24.18 6.78 12.35
N LEU A 212 23.67 7.45 11.32
CA LEU A 212 22.45 8.25 11.35
C LEU A 212 21.56 7.82 10.19
N ASP A 213 20.36 7.37 10.51
CA ASP A 213 19.32 7.04 9.55
C ASP A 213 18.19 8.04 9.68
N LEU A 214 17.70 8.54 8.53
CA LEU A 214 16.58 9.47 8.46
C LEU A 214 15.59 8.97 7.44
N ARG A 215 14.32 8.87 7.84
CA ARG A 215 13.19 8.63 6.95
C ARG A 215 12.20 9.78 7.07
N VAL A 216 11.87 10.38 5.95
CA VAL A 216 10.80 11.39 5.85
C VAL A 216 9.75 10.88 4.90
N ARG A 217 8.49 10.90 5.30
CA ARG A 217 7.36 10.50 4.47
C ARG A 217 6.28 11.56 4.52
N HIS A 218 5.81 11.96 3.34
CA HIS A 218 4.60 12.76 3.17
C HIS A 218 3.61 11.98 2.32
N TYR A 219 2.44 11.73 2.87
CA TYR A 219 1.29 11.14 2.20
C TYR A 219 0.18 12.17 2.11
N TRP A 220 -0.34 12.36 0.91
CA TRP A 220 -1.50 13.19 0.64
C TRP A 220 -2.51 12.41 -0.17
N MET A 221 -3.74 12.36 0.30
CA MET A 221 -4.89 11.77 -0.38
C MET A 221 -5.98 12.83 -0.51
N GLN A 222 -6.61 12.86 -1.68
CA GLN A 222 -7.75 13.70 -2.01
C GLN A 222 -8.83 12.84 -2.65
N VAL A 223 -10.07 13.00 -2.21
CA VAL A 223 -11.24 12.30 -2.72
C VAL A 223 -12.30 13.33 -3.05
N GLU A 224 -12.81 13.28 -4.27
CA GLU A 224 -13.88 14.15 -4.79
C GLU A 224 -15.00 13.27 -5.35
N TYR A 225 -16.22 13.48 -4.87
CA TYR A 225 -17.40 12.73 -5.30
C TYR A 225 -18.12 13.44 -6.43
N ASN A 226 -18.36 12.72 -7.53
CA ASN A 226 -18.96 13.25 -8.75
C ASN A 226 -20.46 12.95 -8.84
N ASP A 227 -20.87 11.73 -8.46
CA ASP A 227 -22.25 11.27 -8.52
C ASP A 227 -22.54 10.28 -7.38
N PHE A 228 -23.82 10.20 -6.99
CA PHE A 228 -24.29 9.24 -6.01
C PHE A 228 -25.35 8.29 -6.60
N TYR A 229 -25.36 7.07 -6.09
CA TYR A 229 -26.21 5.98 -6.55
C TYR A 229 -26.83 5.25 -5.36
N THR A 230 -28.05 4.74 -5.53
CA THR A 230 -28.68 3.82 -4.59
C THR A 230 -28.47 2.39 -5.05
N LEU A 231 -27.97 1.54 -4.15
CA LEU A 231 -27.79 0.11 -4.41
C LEU A 231 -29.15 -0.59 -4.45
N GLN A 232 -29.40 -1.37 -5.50
CA GLN A 232 -30.59 -2.19 -5.67
C GLN A 232 -30.33 -3.62 -5.16
N LYS A 233 -31.40 -4.36 -4.82
CA LYS A 233 -31.32 -5.74 -4.31
C LYS A 233 -30.66 -6.73 -5.28
N ASP A 234 -30.72 -6.47 -6.58
CA ASP A 234 -30.07 -7.27 -7.61
C ASP A 234 -28.57 -6.98 -7.75
N GLY A 235 -28.07 -5.94 -7.04
CA GLY A 235 -26.68 -5.50 -7.03
C GLY A 235 -26.38 -4.37 -8.03
N THR A 236 -27.36 -3.89 -8.77
CA THR A 236 -27.20 -2.75 -9.69
C THR A 236 -27.26 -1.42 -8.92
N LEU A 237 -26.77 -0.36 -9.54
CA LEU A 237 -26.75 0.98 -9.01
C LEU A 237 -27.64 1.88 -9.85
N GLU A 238 -28.58 2.58 -9.21
CA GLU A 238 -29.44 3.60 -9.83
C GLU A 238 -29.10 4.99 -9.30
N PRO A 239 -29.24 6.06 -10.12
CA PRO A 239 -28.95 7.41 -9.66
C PRO A 239 -29.71 7.75 -8.36
N SER A 240 -28.99 8.34 -7.41
CA SER A 240 -29.55 8.76 -6.11
C SER A 240 -29.83 10.25 -6.09
N GLY A 241 -30.82 10.67 -5.26
CA GLY A 241 -31.01 12.08 -4.90
C GLY A 241 -30.16 12.55 -3.70
N TYR A 242 -29.16 11.77 -3.29
CA TYR A 242 -28.22 12.16 -2.24
C TYR A 242 -27.36 13.33 -2.72
N ASP A 243 -27.22 14.38 -1.90
CA ASP A 243 -26.56 15.65 -2.27
C ASP A 243 -25.61 16.20 -1.18
N GLU A 244 -25.33 15.40 -0.14
CA GLU A 244 -24.35 15.77 0.88
C GLU A 244 -22.92 15.80 0.32
N ASN A 245 -22.10 16.69 0.86
CA ASN A 245 -20.69 16.78 0.49
C ASN A 245 -19.88 15.71 1.24
N GLU A 246 -19.34 14.74 0.50
CA GLU A 246 -18.51 13.65 1.02
C GLU A 246 -17.03 13.80 0.61
N ASP A 247 -16.66 14.95 0.05
CA ASP A 247 -15.29 15.25 -0.34
C ASP A 247 -14.38 15.35 0.88
N PHE A 248 -13.18 14.80 0.77
CA PHE A 248 -12.20 14.92 1.85
C PHE A 248 -10.77 14.87 1.35
N SER A 249 -9.87 15.39 2.18
CA SER A 249 -8.43 15.33 1.97
C SER A 249 -7.73 14.91 3.26
N THR A 250 -6.81 13.95 3.14
CA THR A 250 -6.01 13.47 4.26
C THR A 250 -4.53 13.73 3.99
N ASN A 251 -3.85 14.29 4.98
CA ASN A 251 -2.41 14.53 4.96
C ASN A 251 -1.74 13.86 6.15
N ILE A 252 -0.68 13.11 5.86
CA ILE A 252 0.14 12.47 6.90
C ILE A 252 1.60 12.80 6.62
N PHE A 253 2.25 13.43 7.57
CA PHE A 253 3.69 13.62 7.53
C PHE A 253 4.34 12.87 8.68
N ASN A 254 5.40 12.14 8.39
CA ASN A 254 6.20 11.43 9.37
C ASN A 254 7.69 11.68 9.13
N LEU A 255 8.41 11.92 10.21
CA LEU A 255 9.86 11.95 10.24
C LEU A 255 10.31 10.96 11.33
N ASP A 256 11.16 10.02 10.95
CA ASP A 256 11.84 9.09 11.83
C ASP A 256 13.35 9.28 11.69
N MET A 257 14.03 9.67 12.77
CA MET A 257 15.47 9.80 12.81
C MET A 257 16.01 8.83 13.86
N THR A 258 17.00 8.03 13.47
CA THR A 258 17.69 7.09 14.37
C THR A 258 19.19 7.36 14.35
N TYR A 259 19.75 7.72 15.51
CA TYR A 259 21.18 7.82 15.72
C TYR A 259 21.63 6.61 16.53
N SER A 260 22.62 5.86 16.00
CA SER A 260 23.17 4.67 16.61
C SER A 260 24.66 4.85 16.89
N TRP A 261 25.09 4.54 18.12
CA TRP A 261 26.48 4.61 18.51
C TRP A 261 26.90 3.38 19.31
N ARG A 262 27.79 2.57 18.76
CA ARG A 262 28.49 1.47 19.46
C ARG A 262 29.71 2.02 20.16
N PHE A 263 29.59 2.38 21.44
CA PHE A 263 30.66 3.04 22.20
C PHE A 263 31.67 2.06 22.83
N ALA A 264 31.28 0.78 23.01
CA ALA A 264 32.16 -0.30 23.44
C ALA A 264 31.73 -1.65 22.84
N PRO A 265 32.58 -2.72 22.88
CA PRO A 265 32.16 -4.04 22.46
C PRO A 265 30.90 -4.50 23.23
N GLY A 266 29.86 -4.91 22.49
CA GLY A 266 28.58 -5.33 23.07
C GLY A 266 27.74 -4.19 23.67
N SER A 267 28.20 -2.94 23.60
CA SER A 267 27.52 -1.78 24.19
C SER A 267 27.15 -0.75 23.13
N GLU A 268 25.89 -0.34 23.13
CA GLU A 268 25.39 0.62 22.16
C GLU A 268 24.37 1.59 22.77
N MET A 269 24.30 2.75 22.18
CA MET A 269 23.28 3.77 22.43
C MET A 269 22.50 4.02 21.15
N THR A 270 21.17 4.00 21.24
CA THR A 270 20.27 4.36 20.15
C THR A 270 19.38 5.50 20.61
N PHE A 271 19.44 6.62 19.89
CA PHE A 271 18.51 7.74 20.06
C PHE A 271 17.56 7.78 18.87
N VAL A 272 16.26 7.84 19.15
CA VAL A 272 15.21 7.92 18.13
C VAL A 272 14.40 9.20 18.36
N TRP A 273 14.25 9.98 17.30
CA TRP A 273 13.29 11.08 17.24
C TRP A 273 12.26 10.78 16.18
N LYS A 274 10.97 10.91 16.54
CA LYS A 274 9.85 10.80 15.63
C LYS A 274 9.02 12.06 15.70
N ASN A 275 8.63 12.55 14.51
CA ASN A 275 7.65 13.62 14.36
C ASN A 275 6.50 13.11 13.50
N ALA A 276 5.27 13.38 13.90
CA ALA A 276 4.08 12.97 13.17
C ALA A 276 3.07 14.10 13.10
N ILE A 277 2.54 14.33 11.90
CA ILE A 277 1.42 15.21 11.61
C ILE A 277 0.32 14.40 10.97
N TYR A 278 -0.90 14.54 11.42
CA TYR A 278 -2.11 14.04 10.79
C TYR A 278 -3.09 15.19 10.63
N LYS A 279 -3.60 15.38 9.43
CA LYS A 279 -4.61 16.37 9.11
C LYS A 279 -5.65 15.80 8.16
N GLU A 280 -6.89 15.96 8.52
CA GLU A 280 -8.04 15.69 7.67
C GLU A 280 -8.83 17.00 7.47
N SER A 281 -9.41 17.19 6.29
CA SER A 281 -10.15 18.38 5.92
C SER A 281 -11.14 18.06 4.81
N ASP A 282 -12.32 18.67 4.87
CA ASP A 282 -13.33 18.63 3.81
C ASP A 282 -12.96 19.59 2.64
N GLU A 283 -11.89 20.38 2.80
CA GLU A 283 -11.39 21.24 1.74
C GLU A 283 -10.42 20.50 0.81
N SER A 284 -10.73 20.53 -0.47
CA SER A 284 -9.87 20.08 -1.54
C SER A 284 -8.82 21.15 -1.87
N VAL A 285 -7.52 20.82 -1.83
CA VAL A 285 -6.43 21.69 -2.25
C VAL A 285 -5.67 21.00 -3.37
N SER A 286 -5.86 21.44 -4.62
CA SER A 286 -5.28 20.78 -5.80
C SER A 286 -3.77 20.99 -5.98
N ASP A 287 -3.18 22.02 -5.35
CA ASP A 287 -1.75 22.32 -5.43
C ASP A 287 -0.96 21.60 -4.35
N TYR A 288 0.01 20.76 -4.77
CA TYR A 288 0.83 19.94 -3.88
C TYR A 288 1.66 20.76 -2.90
N PHE A 289 2.36 21.81 -3.38
CA PHE A 289 3.28 22.57 -2.52
C PHE A 289 2.53 23.41 -1.49
N ARG A 290 1.41 23.99 -1.88
CA ARG A 290 0.52 24.71 -0.97
C ARG A 290 -0.08 23.76 0.08
N ASN A 291 -0.47 22.56 -0.32
CA ASN A 291 -0.97 21.52 0.58
C ASN A 291 0.12 21.10 1.58
N PHE A 292 1.36 20.88 1.11
CA PHE A 292 2.50 20.53 1.96
C PHE A 292 2.80 21.63 2.98
N GLU A 293 2.82 22.90 2.58
CA GLU A 293 3.01 24.06 3.49
C GLU A 293 1.93 24.10 4.59
N ARG A 294 0.66 23.90 4.21
CA ARG A 294 -0.46 23.81 5.17
C ARG A 294 -0.32 22.64 6.13
N THR A 295 0.21 21.51 5.65
CA THR A 295 0.48 20.34 6.49
C THR A 295 1.57 20.63 7.50
N MET A 296 2.67 21.25 7.08
CA MET A 296 3.77 21.62 7.98
C MET A 296 3.38 22.67 9.04
N SER A 297 2.33 23.46 8.77
CA SER A 297 1.79 24.46 9.71
C SER A 297 0.74 23.86 10.68
N SER A 298 0.44 22.58 10.56
CA SER A 298 -0.57 21.89 11.40
C SER A 298 0.04 21.39 12.72
N PRO A 299 -0.77 21.12 13.75
CA PRO A 299 -0.31 20.52 15.00
C PRO A 299 0.46 19.23 14.76
N TYR A 300 1.52 19.02 15.51
CA TYR A 300 2.39 17.86 15.37
C TYR A 300 2.70 17.20 16.72
N ASN A 301 3.03 15.91 16.67
CA ASN A 301 3.48 15.13 17.82
C ASN A 301 4.97 14.80 17.68
N ASN A 302 5.76 15.08 18.73
CA ASN A 302 7.14 14.61 18.83
C ASN A 302 7.27 13.50 19.86
N SER A 303 8.05 12.48 19.52
CA SER A 303 8.43 11.40 20.43
C SER A 303 9.94 11.22 20.40
N PHE A 304 10.54 11.13 21.58
CA PHE A 304 11.96 10.90 21.74
C PHE A 304 12.17 9.64 22.57
N SER A 305 13.09 8.78 22.13
CA SER A 305 13.46 7.56 22.84
C SER A 305 14.97 7.43 22.89
N LEU A 306 15.50 7.09 24.07
CA LEU A 306 16.90 6.78 24.27
C LEU A 306 17.02 5.37 24.86
N LYS A 307 17.68 4.48 24.12
CA LYS A 307 17.99 3.13 24.55
C LYS A 307 19.51 3.01 24.73
N ILE A 308 19.95 2.54 25.88
CA ILE A 308 21.37 2.25 26.17
C ILE A 308 21.45 0.78 26.56
N LEU A 309 22.21 0.01 25.79
CA LEU A 309 22.62 -1.34 26.11
C LEU A 309 24.08 -1.27 26.56
N TYR A 310 24.37 -1.78 27.75
CA TYR A 310 25.71 -1.84 28.27
C TYR A 310 26.06 -3.30 28.59
N TYR A 311 27.10 -3.82 27.94
CA TYR A 311 27.59 -5.16 28.21
C TYR A 311 28.60 -5.10 29.38
N LEU A 312 28.27 -5.79 30.46
CA LEU A 312 29.14 -5.97 31.63
C LEU A 312 29.87 -7.30 31.50
N ASP A 313 31.18 -7.24 31.28
CA ASP A 313 32.01 -8.44 31.32
C ASP A 313 32.32 -8.78 32.78
N TYR A 314 31.88 -9.96 33.21
CA TYR A 314 32.11 -10.46 34.58
C TYR A 314 33.60 -10.45 34.95
N GLU A 315 34.50 -10.82 34.04
CA GLU A 315 35.95 -10.82 34.31
C GLU A 315 36.52 -9.42 34.53
N GLN A 316 36.01 -8.40 33.83
CA GLN A 316 36.47 -7.01 34.01
C GLN A 316 35.97 -6.42 35.32
N VAL A 317 34.74 -6.77 35.74
CA VAL A 317 34.15 -6.26 36.99
C VAL A 317 34.83 -6.86 38.22
N PHE A 318 35.21 -8.13 38.21
CA PHE A 318 35.73 -8.85 39.40
C PHE A 318 37.25 -9.03 39.44
N LYS A 319 37.99 -8.86 38.32
CA LYS A 319 39.46 -8.90 38.33
C LYS A 319 40.10 -7.70 39.02
N ASN A 320 39.47 -6.52 39.02
CA ASN A 320 39.98 -5.33 39.70
C ASN A 320 39.83 -5.37 41.24
N GLN A 321 39.08 -6.31 41.80
CA GLN A 321 38.96 -6.48 43.26
C GLN A 321 40.04 -7.40 43.87
N LYS A 322 40.84 -8.09 43.03
CA LYS A 322 41.92 -9.00 43.53
C LYS A 322 43.31 -8.39 43.49
N SER A 323 43.47 -7.13 43.09
CA SER A 323 44.77 -6.43 43.00
C SER A 323 44.87 -5.20 43.91
N SER A 324 44.06 -5.09 44.96
CA SER A 324 44.24 -4.10 46.06
C SER A 324 44.46 -4.76 47.40
#